data_ba8ece17af4562518c6d579db527d355
#
_entry.id   ba8ece17af4562518c6d579db527d355
#
_cell.length_a   1.000
_cell.length_b   1.000
_cell.length_c   1.000
_cell.angle_alpha   90.00
_cell.angle_beta   90.00
_cell.angle_gamma   90.00
#
_symmetry.space_group_name_H-M   'P 1'
#
loop_
_entity.id
_entity.type
_entity.pdbx_description
1 polymer ?
#
loop_
_entity_poly.entity_id
_entity_poly.type
_entity_poly.pdbx_seq_one_letter_code
_entity_poly.pdbx_strand_id
1 'polypeptide(L)'
;MKKKLLSILLSVAMVASLCACGASNDAADNAAQTEETTDAASDEATDAATDEATDETADAADKAGVMPAIAKEDIKVGVIHIGDPATGSGYSYAHDQGIVGMQQTLGLSDDQIVRKINVDDGDTTAIENAMLECVEEGCNIIFATSWGYMDTCEQLAAEYPDVIFSHATGYKSNGTNFNNYFGRIYQARYLAGIAAGLKTTTNKLGYVSAMGQENSECTGGINAFAMGAYSVNPDCEVYVKVTNSWYDPEGETQAA
;
A
#
# COMPACT_ATOMS: atom_id res chain seq x y z
N MET A 1 -5.13 -38.51 -29.00
CA MET A 1 -5.99 -37.35 -29.31
C MET A 1 -7.34 -37.35 -28.59
N LYS A 2 -7.53 -38.09 -27.49
CA LYS A 2 -8.83 -38.15 -26.77
C LYS A 2 -8.81 -37.50 -25.37
N LYS A 3 -7.71 -36.83 -24.97
CA LYS A 3 -7.58 -36.18 -23.64
C LYS A 3 -7.62 -34.64 -23.67
N LYS A 4 -7.73 -34.01 -24.84
CA LYS A 4 -7.81 -32.54 -24.98
C LYS A 4 -9.20 -31.97 -25.21
N LEU A 5 -10.21 -32.82 -25.37
CA LEU A 5 -11.60 -32.41 -25.61
C LEU A 5 -12.46 -32.35 -24.34
N LEU A 6 -11.96 -32.85 -23.20
CA LEU A 6 -12.71 -32.88 -21.95
C LEU A 6 -12.51 -31.62 -21.08
N SER A 7 -11.46 -30.82 -21.37
CA SER A 7 -11.19 -29.59 -20.64
C SER A 7 -11.95 -28.36 -21.13
N ILE A 8 -12.53 -28.41 -22.33
CA ILE A 8 -13.24 -27.26 -22.92
C ILE A 8 -14.75 -27.30 -22.59
N LEU A 9 -15.28 -28.45 -22.21
CA LEU A 9 -16.70 -28.61 -21.86
C LEU A 9 -17.02 -28.26 -20.38
N LEU A 10 -16.01 -28.12 -19.52
CA LEU A 10 -16.21 -27.77 -18.09
C LEU A 10 -16.19 -26.26 -17.82
N SER A 11 -15.71 -25.45 -18.76
CA SER A 11 -15.62 -23.99 -18.63
C SER A 11 -16.84 -23.20 -19.11
N VAL A 12 -17.80 -23.86 -19.76
CA VAL A 12 -19.04 -23.21 -20.28
C VAL A 12 -20.22 -23.36 -19.32
N ALA A 13 -20.16 -24.24 -18.34
CA ALA A 13 -21.26 -24.51 -17.42
C ALA A 13 -21.31 -23.60 -16.17
N MET A 14 -20.34 -22.70 -15.97
CA MET A 14 -20.29 -21.81 -14.79
C MET A 14 -20.74 -20.37 -15.01
N VAL A 15 -21.21 -20.00 -16.18
CA VAL A 15 -21.63 -18.62 -16.49
C VAL A 15 -23.16 -18.43 -16.52
N ALA A 16 -23.95 -19.49 -16.34
CA ALA A 16 -25.41 -19.43 -16.49
C ALA A 16 -26.23 -19.42 -15.19
N SER A 17 -25.63 -19.24 -13.99
CA SER A 17 -26.37 -19.32 -12.72
C SER A 17 -26.42 -18.04 -11.87
N LEU A 18 -26.21 -16.86 -12.46
CA LEU A 18 -26.23 -15.59 -11.73
C LEU A 18 -27.31 -14.58 -12.19
N CYS A 19 -28.42 -15.07 -12.72
CA CYS A 19 -29.59 -14.23 -13.05
C CYS A 19 -30.89 -14.91 -12.66
N ALA A 20 -31.23 -14.95 -11.37
CA ALA A 20 -32.62 -15.09 -10.92
C ALA A 20 -32.70 -14.91 -9.39
N CYS A 21 -33.05 -13.73 -8.95
CA CYS A 21 -33.92 -13.48 -7.79
C CYS A 21 -34.30 -12.00 -7.81
N GLY A 22 -35.45 -11.76 -8.44
CA GLY A 22 -36.22 -10.54 -8.30
C GLY A 22 -37.63 -10.93 -7.89
N ALA A 23 -38.14 -10.17 -6.90
CA ALA A 23 -39.54 -9.86 -6.60
C ALA A 23 -40.43 -10.92 -5.94
N SER A 24 -40.95 -10.61 -4.76
CA SER A 24 -42.35 -10.21 -4.50
C SER A 24 -42.64 -10.12 -3.00
N ASN A 25 -43.08 -8.97 -2.62
CA ASN A 25 -44.27 -8.52 -1.85
C ASN A 25 -44.93 -9.49 -0.84
N ASP A 26 -45.19 -9.04 0.39
CA ASP A 26 -46.40 -8.44 0.94
C ASP A 26 -46.22 -8.24 2.45
N ALA A 27 -46.37 -7.08 2.96
CA ALA A 27 -47.48 -6.35 3.49
C ALA A 27 -47.81 -6.55 4.99
N ALA A 28 -48.02 -5.45 5.62
CA ALA A 28 -48.84 -5.10 6.81
C ALA A 28 -48.05 -5.07 8.15
N ASP A 29 -48.19 -4.12 9.03
CA ASP A 29 -48.96 -2.87 9.18
C ASP A 29 -48.52 -2.22 10.49
N ASN A 30 -48.66 -0.94 10.58
CA ASN A 30 -49.08 -0.06 11.66
C ASN A 30 -48.08 0.92 12.29
N ALA A 31 -48.19 2.13 11.84
CA ALA A 31 -48.58 3.40 12.49
C ALA A 31 -47.81 3.81 13.76
N ALA A 32 -47.36 5.02 13.93
CA ALA A 32 -47.95 6.36 13.79
C ALA A 32 -46.87 7.44 14.00
N GLN A 33 -46.96 8.50 13.17
CA GLN A 33 -47.10 9.93 13.51
C GLN A 33 -45.97 10.62 14.27
N THR A 34 -45.53 11.78 13.97
CA THR A 34 -45.93 13.04 13.30
C THR A 34 -44.72 13.96 13.38
N GLU A 35 -44.44 14.88 12.64
CA GLU A 35 -44.84 16.04 11.87
C GLU A 35 -43.56 16.76 11.38
N GLU A 36 -43.55 17.15 10.16
CA GLU A 36 -43.56 18.46 9.50
C GLU A 36 -42.39 19.41 9.80
N THR A 37 -41.76 20.04 8.85
CA THR A 37 -42.19 20.89 7.75
C THR A 37 -41.06 21.15 6.76
N THR A 38 -41.36 21.12 5.47
CA THR A 38 -41.19 22.08 4.36
C THR A 38 -39.85 22.82 4.25
N ASP A 39 -39.22 22.98 3.10
CA ASP A 39 -39.74 23.50 1.85
C ASP A 39 -38.76 23.28 0.66
N ALA A 40 -39.34 23.27 -0.49
CA ALA A 40 -38.95 23.01 -1.85
C ALA A 40 -37.98 24.01 -2.49
N ALA A 41 -37.35 23.54 -3.56
CA ALA A 41 -37.35 23.99 -4.95
C ALA A 41 -35.99 23.65 -5.59
N SER A 42 -35.99 22.72 -6.55
CA SER A 42 -35.95 22.84 -8.02
C SER A 42 -35.08 23.98 -8.54
N ASP A 43 -34.07 23.67 -9.38
CA ASP A 43 -34.17 23.60 -10.81
C ASP A 43 -32.85 23.26 -11.51
N GLU A 44 -33.00 22.35 -12.43
CA GLU A 44 -32.47 22.24 -13.79
C GLU A 44 -30.97 22.44 -14.13
N ALA A 45 -30.53 21.40 -14.82
CA ALA A 45 -29.33 21.30 -15.65
C ALA A 45 -29.40 22.22 -16.88
N THR A 46 -28.25 22.66 -17.34
CA THR A 46 -27.81 22.73 -18.77
C THR A 46 -26.32 23.00 -18.77
N ASP A 47 -25.56 22.03 -19.26
CA ASP A 47 -24.88 21.89 -20.56
C ASP A 47 -24.06 23.11 -21.04
N ALA A 48 -22.77 22.90 -21.16
CA ALA A 48 -21.93 23.20 -22.31
C ALA A 48 -20.45 23.20 -21.95
N ALA A 49 -19.76 22.23 -22.51
CA ALA A 49 -18.31 22.23 -22.66
C ALA A 49 -17.87 23.43 -23.50
N THR A 50 -16.85 24.13 -23.05
CA THR A 50 -15.90 24.80 -23.93
C THR A 50 -14.52 24.68 -23.33
N ASP A 51 -13.73 23.96 -24.06
CA ASP A 51 -12.30 23.82 -24.02
C ASP A 51 -11.68 25.20 -24.34
N GLU A 52 -11.02 25.81 -23.38
CA GLU A 52 -10.00 26.84 -23.63
C GLU A 52 -8.84 26.59 -22.64
N ALA A 53 -7.81 25.98 -23.20
CA ALA A 53 -6.50 25.95 -22.60
C ALA A 53 -5.98 27.40 -22.49
N THR A 54 -6.10 27.98 -21.33
CA THR A 54 -5.35 29.17 -20.97
C THR A 54 -4.06 28.75 -20.29
N ASP A 55 -2.98 29.01 -20.99
CA ASP A 55 -1.62 29.12 -20.50
C ASP A 55 -1.57 30.04 -19.29
N GLU A 56 -1.64 29.51 -18.08
CA GLU A 56 -1.33 30.25 -16.84
C GLU A 56 0.01 29.77 -16.27
N THR A 57 1.08 30.19 -16.92
CA THR A 57 2.38 30.40 -16.27
C THR A 57 2.31 31.69 -15.46
N ALA A 58 1.79 31.64 -14.25
CA ALA A 58 2.09 32.63 -13.21
C ALA A 58 1.51 32.19 -11.86
N ASP A 59 2.35 32.31 -10.85
CA ASP A 59 2.01 32.34 -9.43
C ASP A 59 1.87 31.01 -8.69
N ALA A 60 2.92 30.19 -8.75
CA ALA A 60 3.15 29.10 -7.80
C ALA A 60 4.03 29.54 -6.60
N ALA A 61 4.07 30.85 -6.33
CA ALA A 61 4.75 31.35 -5.14
C ALA A 61 3.75 31.50 -3.98
N ASP A 62 4.09 30.89 -2.84
CA ASP A 62 3.45 31.01 -1.53
C ASP A 62 2.24 30.11 -1.20
N LYS A 63 2.38 28.79 -1.44
CA LYS A 63 1.73 27.85 -0.52
C LYS A 63 2.82 27.17 0.29
N ALA A 64 3.01 27.58 1.52
CA ALA A 64 3.90 26.93 2.47
C ALA A 64 3.64 25.42 2.48
N GLY A 65 4.64 24.59 2.17
CA GLY A 65 4.55 23.14 2.14
C GLY A 65 4.27 22.50 0.76
N VAL A 66 4.26 23.28 -0.32
CA VAL A 66 4.16 22.70 -1.67
C VAL A 66 5.51 22.82 -2.38
N MET A 67 6.10 21.67 -2.73
CA MET A 67 7.30 21.65 -3.56
C MET A 67 6.98 22.21 -4.95
N PRO A 68 7.92 22.96 -5.58
CA PRO A 68 7.71 23.45 -6.92
C PRO A 68 7.52 22.29 -7.92
N ALA A 69 6.70 22.52 -8.94
CA ALA A 69 6.53 21.55 -10.02
C ALA A 69 7.85 21.35 -10.78
N ILE A 70 8.17 20.09 -11.08
CA ILE A 70 9.36 19.69 -11.84
C ILE A 70 8.89 19.27 -13.23
N ALA A 71 9.52 19.78 -14.28
CA ALA A 71 9.23 19.37 -15.64
C ALA A 71 9.56 17.87 -15.81
N LYS A 72 8.78 17.18 -16.63
CA LYS A 72 8.90 15.72 -16.80
C LYS A 72 10.32 15.27 -17.16
N GLU A 73 10.97 16.00 -18.03
CA GLU A 73 12.33 15.76 -18.49
C GLU A 73 13.39 15.91 -17.40
N ASP A 74 13.09 16.67 -16.35
CA ASP A 74 13.98 16.95 -15.22
C ASP A 74 13.69 16.03 -14.02
N ILE A 75 12.62 15.22 -14.10
CA ILE A 75 12.32 14.22 -13.04
C ILE A 75 13.42 13.17 -13.02
N LYS A 76 14.03 12.98 -11.86
CA LYS A 76 14.92 11.85 -11.58
C LYS A 76 14.54 11.19 -10.26
N VAL A 77 14.34 9.90 -10.30
CA VAL A 77 13.78 9.11 -9.19
C VAL A 77 14.86 8.19 -8.63
N GLY A 78 15.14 8.33 -7.35
CA GLY A 78 15.90 7.35 -6.59
C GLY A 78 14.96 6.31 -5.97
N VAL A 79 15.37 5.05 -5.92
CA VAL A 79 14.69 4.03 -5.14
C VAL A 79 15.70 3.16 -4.43
N ILE A 80 15.47 2.94 -3.13
CA ILE A 80 16.37 2.19 -2.27
C ILE A 80 15.66 0.94 -1.78
N HIS A 81 16.20 -0.22 -2.14
CA HIS A 81 15.65 -1.54 -1.82
C HIS A 81 16.52 -2.28 -0.81
N ILE A 82 15.89 -2.97 0.15
CA ILE A 82 16.60 -3.84 1.10
C ILE A 82 17.13 -5.12 0.46
N GLY A 83 16.56 -5.52 -0.67
CA GLY A 83 16.99 -6.69 -1.43
C GLY A 83 17.05 -6.40 -2.92
N ASP A 84 17.39 -7.42 -3.70
CA ASP A 84 17.44 -7.32 -5.15
C ASP A 84 16.06 -7.60 -5.76
N PRO A 85 15.42 -6.62 -6.42
CA PRO A 85 14.14 -6.82 -7.10
C PRO A 85 14.23 -7.80 -8.29
N ALA A 86 15.43 -8.06 -8.83
CA ALA A 86 15.61 -9.02 -9.92
C ALA A 86 15.30 -10.48 -9.52
N THR A 87 15.10 -10.76 -8.23
CA THR A 87 14.60 -12.07 -7.75
C THR A 87 13.22 -12.44 -8.30
N GLY A 88 12.45 -11.46 -8.80
CA GLY A 88 11.15 -11.67 -9.43
C GLY A 88 10.00 -11.93 -8.46
N SER A 89 10.23 -11.82 -7.14
CA SER A 89 9.23 -12.01 -6.09
C SER A 89 9.63 -11.30 -4.81
N GLY A 90 8.71 -11.21 -3.85
CA GLY A 90 8.96 -10.66 -2.52
C GLY A 90 8.82 -9.14 -2.44
N TYR A 91 9.28 -8.60 -1.31
CA TYR A 91 9.03 -7.22 -0.92
C TYR A 91 9.68 -6.19 -1.87
N SER A 92 10.98 -6.30 -2.11
CA SER A 92 11.70 -5.36 -3.01
C SER A 92 11.20 -5.45 -4.44
N TYR A 93 10.87 -6.65 -4.93
CA TYR A 93 10.25 -6.82 -6.24
C TYR A 93 8.89 -6.10 -6.34
N ALA A 94 8.02 -6.24 -5.33
CA ALA A 94 6.72 -5.60 -5.33
C ALA A 94 6.83 -4.07 -5.36
N HIS A 95 7.75 -3.49 -4.61
CA HIS A 95 8.04 -2.06 -4.65
C HIS A 95 8.58 -1.63 -6.02
N ASP A 96 9.53 -2.38 -6.59
CA ASP A 96 10.08 -2.07 -7.91
C ASP A 96 9.05 -2.16 -9.02
N GLN A 97 8.08 -3.08 -8.94
CA GLN A 97 6.95 -3.11 -9.88
C GLN A 97 6.10 -1.83 -9.80
N GLY A 98 5.97 -1.21 -8.64
CA GLY A 98 5.37 0.11 -8.48
C GLY A 98 6.18 1.20 -9.20
N ILE A 99 7.51 1.18 -9.08
CA ILE A 99 8.41 2.10 -9.80
C ILE A 99 8.30 1.91 -11.32
N VAL A 100 8.30 0.66 -11.80
CA VAL A 100 8.11 0.34 -13.22
C VAL A 100 6.75 0.84 -13.73
N GLY A 101 5.68 0.64 -12.96
CA GLY A 101 4.34 1.14 -13.30
C GLY A 101 4.28 2.67 -13.36
N MET A 102 4.91 3.35 -12.42
CA MET A 102 5.05 4.82 -12.42
C MET A 102 5.86 5.29 -13.65
N GLN A 103 7.00 4.68 -13.90
CA GLN A 103 7.87 4.99 -15.05
C GLN A 103 7.09 4.87 -16.36
N GLN A 104 6.34 3.80 -16.56
CA GLN A 104 5.51 3.57 -17.75
C GLN A 104 4.39 4.60 -17.87
N THR A 105 3.67 4.86 -16.77
CA THR A 105 2.55 5.79 -16.74
C THR A 105 2.97 7.23 -17.06
N LEU A 106 4.10 7.65 -16.50
CA LEU A 106 4.66 8.99 -16.71
C LEU A 106 5.51 9.06 -18.00
N GLY A 107 5.85 7.92 -18.60
CA GLY A 107 6.73 7.83 -19.77
C GLY A 107 8.14 8.36 -19.48
N LEU A 108 8.69 8.01 -18.30
CA LEU A 108 10.07 8.32 -17.94
C LEU A 108 11.03 7.33 -18.61
N SER A 109 12.22 7.78 -18.94
CA SER A 109 13.29 6.95 -19.50
C SER A 109 14.04 6.17 -18.40
N ASP A 110 14.82 5.16 -18.77
CA ASP A 110 15.53 4.33 -17.80
C ASP A 110 16.62 5.10 -17.04
N ASP A 111 17.21 6.11 -17.65
CA ASP A 111 18.21 6.98 -17.03
C ASP A 111 17.64 7.97 -16.00
N GLN A 112 16.31 8.10 -15.97
CA GLN A 112 15.61 8.86 -14.93
C GLN A 112 15.33 8.04 -13.67
N ILE A 113 15.67 6.74 -13.64
CA ILE A 113 15.43 5.85 -12.49
C ILE A 113 16.76 5.30 -11.95
N VAL A 114 17.12 5.74 -10.76
CA VAL A 114 18.31 5.26 -10.02
C VAL A 114 17.88 4.21 -8.99
N ARG A 115 18.45 3.01 -9.09
CA ARG A 115 18.16 1.92 -8.13
C ARG A 115 19.37 1.64 -7.27
N LYS A 116 19.18 1.66 -5.95
CA LYS A 116 20.13 1.16 -4.96
C LYS A 116 19.53 -0.12 -4.37
N ILE A 117 20.25 -1.22 -4.48
CA ILE A 117 19.76 -2.55 -4.09
C ILE A 117 20.62 -3.15 -2.99
N ASN A 118 20.05 -4.08 -2.22
CA ASN A 118 20.73 -4.76 -1.11
C ASN A 118 21.28 -3.78 -0.07
N VAL A 119 20.52 -2.72 0.22
CA VAL A 119 20.86 -1.77 1.29
C VAL A 119 20.27 -2.32 2.58
N ASP A 120 21.12 -2.74 3.50
CA ASP A 120 20.72 -3.28 4.80
C ASP A 120 20.05 -2.17 5.63
N ASP A 121 18.81 -2.38 6.05
CA ASP A 121 18.04 -1.40 6.82
C ASP A 121 18.43 -1.31 8.31
N GLY A 122 19.31 -2.16 8.76
CA GLY A 122 20.01 -2.10 10.05
C GLY A 122 21.35 -1.35 10.00
N ASP A 123 21.89 -1.05 8.81
CA ASP A 123 23.16 -0.33 8.62
C ASP A 123 22.92 1.14 8.24
N THR A 124 22.89 2.02 9.24
CA THR A 124 22.66 3.47 9.05
C THR A 124 23.64 4.09 8.06
N THR A 125 24.92 3.63 8.05
CA THR A 125 25.93 4.16 7.13
C THR A 125 25.64 3.75 5.68
N ALA A 126 25.25 2.50 5.45
CA ALA A 126 24.86 2.02 4.12
C ALA A 126 23.62 2.76 3.60
N ILE A 127 22.64 3.01 4.49
CA ILE A 127 21.42 3.74 4.17
C ILE A 127 21.73 5.18 3.76
N GLU A 128 22.52 5.89 4.58
CA GLU A 128 22.91 7.28 4.34
C GLU A 128 23.68 7.40 3.02
N ASN A 129 24.67 6.55 2.79
CA ASN A 129 25.45 6.56 1.55
C ASN A 129 24.57 6.33 0.33
N ALA A 130 23.64 5.36 0.37
CA ALA A 130 22.75 5.08 -0.75
C ALA A 130 21.82 6.27 -1.08
N MET A 131 21.33 6.96 -0.06
CA MET A 131 20.51 8.17 -0.24
C MET A 131 21.32 9.35 -0.78
N LEU A 132 22.52 9.58 -0.23
CA LEU A 132 23.42 10.64 -0.70
C LEU A 132 23.85 10.41 -2.15
N GLU A 133 24.16 9.19 -2.54
CA GLU A 133 24.44 8.84 -3.94
C GLU A 133 23.25 9.17 -4.86
N CYS A 134 22.00 8.93 -4.44
CA CYS A 134 20.84 9.34 -5.21
C CYS A 134 20.76 10.88 -5.32
N VAL A 135 21.04 11.61 -4.25
CA VAL A 135 21.08 13.09 -4.26
C VAL A 135 22.18 13.59 -5.21
N GLU A 136 23.38 13.02 -5.13
CA GLU A 136 24.52 13.38 -5.98
C GLU A 136 24.27 13.07 -7.47
N GLU A 137 23.50 12.02 -7.75
CA GLU A 137 23.03 11.69 -9.10
C GLU A 137 21.93 12.61 -9.61
N GLY A 138 21.44 13.54 -8.78
CA GLY A 138 20.42 14.53 -9.14
C GLY A 138 18.98 14.04 -8.99
N CYS A 139 18.73 13.02 -8.17
CA CYS A 139 17.35 12.60 -7.87
C CYS A 139 16.61 13.70 -7.12
N ASN A 140 15.42 14.06 -7.59
CA ASN A 140 14.52 15.02 -6.94
C ASN A 140 13.42 14.36 -6.12
N ILE A 141 13.24 13.05 -6.25
CA ILE A 141 12.44 12.24 -5.35
C ILE A 141 13.16 10.92 -5.06
N ILE A 142 13.18 10.51 -3.79
CA ILE A 142 13.79 9.26 -3.34
C ILE A 142 12.75 8.43 -2.60
N PHE A 143 12.45 7.24 -3.13
CA PHE A 143 11.61 6.23 -2.48
C PHE A 143 12.48 5.34 -1.60
N ALA A 144 12.31 5.42 -0.30
CA ALA A 144 13.03 4.64 0.69
C ALA A 144 12.13 3.50 1.19
N THR A 145 12.37 2.26 0.76
CA THR A 145 11.38 1.19 0.82
C THR A 145 11.53 0.25 2.02
N SER A 146 12.10 0.69 3.14
CA SER A 146 12.13 -0.11 4.36
C SER A 146 11.95 0.71 5.62
N TRP A 147 11.42 0.07 6.67
CA TRP A 147 11.20 0.67 8.00
C TRP A 147 12.45 1.35 8.56
N GLY A 148 13.61 0.68 8.49
CA GLY A 148 14.86 1.18 9.04
C GLY A 148 15.41 2.43 8.37
N TYR A 149 14.86 2.84 7.22
CA TYR A 149 15.30 4.04 6.51
C TYR A 149 14.70 5.34 7.03
N MET A 150 13.73 5.25 7.94
CA MET A 150 12.89 6.37 8.40
C MET A 150 13.69 7.53 9.00
N ASP A 151 14.62 7.24 9.90
CA ASP A 151 15.38 8.27 10.63
C ASP A 151 16.37 8.97 9.69
N THR A 152 17.00 8.23 8.79
CA THR A 152 17.89 8.81 7.76
C THR A 152 17.13 9.67 6.77
N CYS A 153 15.91 9.26 6.37
CA CYS A 153 15.04 10.11 5.53
C CYS A 153 14.71 11.44 6.23
N GLU A 154 14.36 11.40 7.51
CA GLU A 154 14.06 12.61 8.29
C GLU A 154 15.26 13.56 8.36
N GLN A 155 16.44 13.01 8.63
CA GLN A 155 17.69 13.77 8.70
C GLN A 155 18.01 14.41 7.35
N LEU A 156 18.08 13.62 6.27
CA LEU A 156 18.47 14.11 4.96
C LEU A 156 17.42 15.03 4.34
N ALA A 157 16.15 14.87 4.65
CA ALA A 157 15.12 15.81 4.22
C ALA A 157 15.31 17.22 4.79
N ALA A 158 15.87 17.33 5.99
CA ALA A 158 16.23 18.63 6.56
C ALA A 158 17.48 19.24 5.92
N GLU A 159 18.42 18.41 5.46
CA GLU A 159 19.66 18.84 4.81
C GLU A 159 19.48 19.17 3.33
N TYR A 160 18.54 18.49 2.66
CA TYR A 160 18.25 18.62 1.22
C TYR A 160 16.78 19.04 0.99
N PRO A 161 16.43 20.29 1.26
CA PRO A 161 15.03 20.74 1.20
C PRO A 161 14.39 20.68 -0.19
N ASP A 162 15.20 20.63 -1.25
CA ASP A 162 14.76 20.54 -2.64
C ASP A 162 14.55 19.09 -3.13
N VAL A 163 14.83 18.09 -2.28
CA VAL A 163 14.65 16.67 -2.57
C VAL A 163 13.48 16.12 -1.75
N ILE A 164 12.57 15.40 -2.41
CA ILE A 164 11.46 14.73 -1.74
C ILE A 164 11.93 13.35 -1.27
N PHE A 165 11.75 13.06 0.01
CA PHE A 165 11.94 11.75 0.60
C PHE A 165 10.58 11.10 0.88
N SER A 166 10.27 10.02 0.16
CA SER A 166 9.02 9.28 0.30
C SER A 166 9.32 7.91 0.91
N HIS A 167 9.00 7.76 2.19
CA HIS A 167 9.35 6.59 2.98
C HIS A 167 8.20 5.58 3.03
N ALA A 168 8.48 4.32 2.70
CA ALA A 168 7.51 3.25 2.83
C ALA A 168 7.44 2.74 4.27
N THR A 169 6.25 2.42 4.71
CA THR A 169 5.90 1.93 6.05
C THR A 169 5.93 3.02 7.11
N GLY A 170 6.85 3.19 7.94
CA GLY A 170 7.05 4.27 8.89
C GLY A 170 5.85 5.15 9.30
N TYR A 171 6.12 6.19 10.08
CA TYR A 171 5.07 7.11 10.58
C TYR A 171 5.51 8.59 10.62
N LYS A 172 6.79 8.87 10.31
CA LYS A 172 7.32 10.23 10.35
C LYS A 172 7.04 10.99 9.06
N SER A 173 6.86 12.29 9.18
CA SER A 173 6.78 13.26 8.08
C SER A 173 7.11 14.64 8.61
N ASN A 174 7.49 15.58 7.73
CA ASN A 174 7.77 16.96 8.11
C ASN A 174 6.80 17.98 7.53
N GLY A 175 5.80 17.53 6.76
CA GLY A 175 4.80 18.40 6.13
C GLY A 175 5.30 19.17 4.91
N THR A 176 6.54 18.96 4.46
CA THR A 176 7.16 19.62 3.30
C THR A 176 7.69 18.58 2.31
N ASN A 177 8.94 18.16 2.47
CA ASN A 177 9.64 17.26 1.55
C ASN A 177 9.88 15.85 2.10
N PHE A 178 9.36 15.52 3.28
CA PHE A 178 9.39 14.17 3.84
C PHE A 178 7.98 13.69 4.17
N ASN A 179 7.58 12.61 3.54
CA ASN A 179 6.32 11.92 3.78
C ASN A 179 6.52 10.42 3.94
N ASN A 180 5.49 9.76 4.46
CA ASN A 180 5.42 8.32 4.42
C ASN A 180 4.19 7.84 3.65
N TYR A 181 4.27 6.60 3.17
CA TYR A 181 3.14 5.88 2.58
C TYR A 181 3.13 4.44 3.06
N PHE A 182 1.94 3.88 3.23
CA PHE A 182 1.77 2.51 3.66
C PHE A 182 0.45 1.93 3.15
N GLY A 183 0.51 0.73 2.58
CA GLY A 183 -0.68 -0.01 2.20
C GLY A 183 -1.43 -0.49 3.44
N ARG A 184 -2.75 -0.54 3.39
CA ARG A 184 -3.59 -1.06 4.49
C ARG A 184 -3.50 -2.58 4.59
N ILE A 185 -2.28 -3.12 4.73
CA ILE A 185 -2.01 -4.57 4.78
C ILE A 185 -2.72 -5.26 5.95
N TYR A 186 -3.01 -4.54 7.02
CA TYR A 186 -3.79 -5.03 8.14
C TYR A 186 -5.18 -5.52 7.73
N GLN A 187 -5.78 -4.97 6.67
CA GLN A 187 -7.06 -5.45 6.13
C GLN A 187 -6.92 -6.87 5.55
N ALA A 188 -5.84 -7.14 4.81
CA ALA A 188 -5.54 -8.48 4.33
C ALA A 188 -5.21 -9.45 5.48
N ARG A 189 -4.54 -8.97 6.54
CA ARG A 189 -4.27 -9.75 7.76
C ARG A 189 -5.58 -10.12 8.48
N TYR A 190 -6.53 -9.21 8.55
CA TYR A 190 -7.87 -9.49 9.11
C TYR A 190 -8.59 -10.61 8.33
N LEU A 191 -8.58 -10.54 7.00
CA LEU A 191 -9.15 -11.59 6.15
C LEU A 191 -8.44 -12.94 6.33
N ALA A 192 -7.11 -12.92 6.46
CA ALA A 192 -6.33 -14.11 6.76
C ALA A 192 -6.72 -14.71 8.13
N GLY A 193 -6.97 -13.87 9.12
CA GLY A 193 -7.49 -14.24 10.43
C GLY A 193 -8.85 -14.92 10.34
N ILE A 194 -9.79 -14.37 9.57
CA ILE A 194 -11.10 -15.00 9.31
C ILE A 194 -10.90 -16.41 8.73
N ALA A 195 -10.07 -16.53 7.70
CA ALA A 195 -9.80 -17.81 7.06
C ALA A 195 -9.20 -18.82 8.04
N ALA A 196 -8.26 -18.39 8.88
CA ALA A 196 -7.63 -19.23 9.91
C ALA A 196 -8.62 -19.65 10.99
N GLY A 197 -9.45 -18.73 11.48
CA GLY A 197 -10.48 -19.01 12.49
C GLY A 197 -11.54 -20.00 12.02
N LEU A 198 -11.94 -19.91 10.74
CA LEU A 198 -12.86 -20.87 10.12
C LEU A 198 -12.21 -22.24 9.87
N LYS A 199 -10.89 -22.27 9.65
CA LYS A 199 -10.17 -23.50 9.25
C LYS A 199 -9.64 -24.29 10.43
N THR A 200 -9.33 -23.66 11.56
CA THR A 200 -8.75 -24.34 12.71
C THR A 200 -9.67 -25.41 13.26
N THR A 201 -9.10 -26.55 13.66
CA THR A 201 -9.77 -27.66 14.36
C THR A 201 -9.41 -27.74 15.84
N THR A 202 -8.42 -26.94 16.26
CA THR A 202 -7.88 -26.97 17.63
C THR A 202 -8.13 -25.67 18.38
N ASN A 203 -8.67 -24.64 17.73
CA ASN A 203 -8.79 -23.27 18.20
C ASN A 203 -7.44 -22.61 18.56
N LYS A 204 -6.32 -23.21 18.15
CA LYS A 204 -4.98 -22.66 18.36
C LYS A 204 -4.40 -22.26 17.02
N LEU A 205 -3.98 -21.00 16.94
CA LEU A 205 -3.40 -20.39 15.74
C LEU A 205 -2.00 -19.87 16.04
N GLY A 206 -1.05 -20.18 15.17
CA GLY A 206 0.30 -19.61 15.21
C GLY A 206 0.38 -18.37 14.35
N TYR A 207 1.17 -17.37 14.78
CA TYR A 207 1.53 -16.21 14.02
C TYR A 207 3.03 -15.95 14.18
N VAL A 208 3.79 -16.04 13.09
CA VAL A 208 5.21 -15.68 13.07
C VAL A 208 5.32 -14.23 12.63
N SER A 209 5.95 -13.41 13.46
CA SER A 209 6.12 -11.98 13.25
C SER A 209 7.59 -11.59 13.16
N ALA A 210 7.92 -10.68 12.27
CA ALA A 210 9.27 -10.15 12.14
C ALA A 210 9.70 -9.39 13.39
N MET A 211 8.85 -8.47 13.89
CA MET A 211 9.13 -7.62 15.06
C MET A 211 8.03 -7.78 16.11
N GLY A 212 8.34 -7.32 17.33
CA GLY A 212 7.43 -7.34 18.47
C GLY A 212 6.53 -6.11 18.59
N GLN A 213 6.15 -5.79 19.81
CA GLN A 213 5.18 -4.72 20.14
C GLN A 213 5.72 -3.30 19.86
N GLU A 214 7.00 -3.14 19.78
CA GLU A 214 7.69 -1.88 19.48
C GLU A 214 7.51 -1.44 18.01
N ASN A 215 7.15 -2.35 17.14
CA ASN A 215 6.91 -2.07 15.73
C ASN A 215 5.41 -2.00 15.44
N SER A 216 4.91 -0.81 15.10
CA SER A 216 3.48 -0.57 14.87
C SER A 216 2.94 -1.29 13.63
N GLU A 217 3.76 -1.53 12.61
CA GLU A 217 3.39 -2.31 11.43
C GLU A 217 3.06 -3.76 11.81
N CYS A 218 3.99 -4.41 12.53
CA CYS A 218 3.81 -5.79 12.99
C CYS A 218 2.65 -5.92 13.98
N THR A 219 2.56 -5.01 14.95
CA THR A 219 1.48 -5.00 15.96
C THR A 219 0.11 -4.82 15.31
N GLY A 220 0.00 -3.91 14.34
CA GLY A 220 -1.23 -3.71 13.55
C GLY A 220 -1.64 -4.99 12.80
N GLY A 221 -0.68 -5.70 12.21
CA GLY A 221 -0.89 -6.97 11.52
C GLY A 221 -1.34 -8.10 12.46
N ILE A 222 -0.67 -8.27 13.60
CA ILE A 222 -1.01 -9.27 14.63
C ILE A 222 -2.44 -9.04 15.14
N ASN A 223 -2.75 -7.81 15.54
CA ASN A 223 -4.06 -7.44 16.07
C ASN A 223 -5.16 -7.67 15.03
N ALA A 224 -4.95 -7.26 13.79
CA ALA A 224 -5.92 -7.47 12.72
C ALA A 224 -6.19 -8.94 12.45
N PHE A 225 -5.14 -9.78 12.42
CA PHE A 225 -5.28 -11.23 12.28
C PHE A 225 -6.08 -11.83 13.44
N ALA A 226 -5.74 -11.48 14.68
CA ALA A 226 -6.44 -11.97 15.86
C ALA A 226 -7.92 -11.54 15.85
N MET A 227 -8.22 -10.27 15.55
CA MET A 227 -9.59 -9.77 15.42
C MET A 227 -10.37 -10.49 14.33
N GLY A 228 -9.73 -10.80 13.20
CA GLY A 228 -10.33 -11.58 12.13
C GLY A 228 -10.69 -13.00 12.59
N ALA A 229 -9.78 -13.68 13.28
CA ALA A 229 -10.03 -15.02 13.83
C ALA A 229 -11.16 -15.02 14.86
N TYR A 230 -11.15 -14.09 15.80
CA TYR A 230 -12.18 -13.97 16.84
C TYR A 230 -13.56 -13.62 16.27
N SER A 231 -13.63 -12.90 15.17
CA SER A 231 -14.92 -12.52 14.56
C SER A 231 -15.74 -13.73 14.08
N VAL A 232 -15.10 -14.85 13.79
CA VAL A 232 -15.73 -16.09 13.30
C VAL A 232 -15.56 -17.29 14.27
N ASN A 233 -14.62 -17.21 15.18
CA ASN A 233 -14.35 -18.23 16.19
C ASN A 233 -13.82 -17.59 17.47
N PRO A 234 -14.71 -17.18 18.41
CA PRO A 234 -14.34 -16.52 19.64
C PRO A 234 -13.46 -17.34 20.59
N ASP A 235 -13.43 -18.66 20.42
CA ASP A 235 -12.61 -19.57 21.22
C ASP A 235 -11.17 -19.71 20.73
N CYS A 236 -10.79 -19.00 19.66
CA CYS A 236 -9.43 -19.04 19.15
C CYS A 236 -8.42 -18.43 20.11
N GLU A 237 -7.26 -19.05 20.22
CA GLU A 237 -6.07 -18.51 20.84
C GLU A 237 -4.99 -18.27 19.78
N VAL A 238 -4.44 -17.05 19.75
CA VAL A 238 -3.37 -16.68 18.81
C VAL A 238 -2.05 -16.61 19.55
N TYR A 239 -1.13 -17.50 19.18
CA TYR A 239 0.23 -17.60 19.72
C TYR A 239 1.19 -16.88 18.77
N VAL A 240 1.87 -15.85 19.27
CA VAL A 240 2.81 -15.05 18.48
C VAL A 240 4.24 -15.47 18.79
N LYS A 241 5.03 -15.73 17.76
CA LYS A 241 6.48 -15.89 17.81
C LYS A 241 7.13 -14.75 17.04
N VAL A 242 8.15 -14.14 17.63
CA VAL A 242 8.89 -13.00 17.05
C VAL A 242 10.29 -13.47 16.68
N THR A 243 10.71 -13.23 15.43
CA THR A 243 12.03 -13.60 14.92
C THR A 243 13.07 -12.48 15.13
N ASN A 244 12.64 -11.24 15.37
CA ASN A 244 13.47 -10.02 15.42
C ASN A 244 14.26 -9.79 14.12
N SER A 245 13.70 -10.21 13.00
CA SER A 245 14.29 -10.04 11.67
C SER A 245 13.20 -9.94 10.62
N TRP A 246 13.40 -9.10 9.61
CA TRP A 246 12.53 -9.02 8.44
C TRP A 246 12.75 -10.18 7.45
N TYR A 247 13.91 -10.83 7.54
CA TYR A 247 14.24 -11.99 6.71
C TYR A 247 15.13 -12.97 7.49
N ASP A 248 14.55 -14.07 7.98
CA ASP A 248 15.23 -15.11 8.69
C ASP A 248 14.55 -16.47 8.42
N PRO A 249 14.80 -17.07 7.23
CA PRO A 249 14.15 -18.32 6.84
C PRO A 249 14.35 -19.49 7.84
N GLU A 250 15.49 -19.53 8.53
CA GLU A 250 15.78 -20.54 9.54
C GLU A 250 14.95 -20.29 10.81
N GLY A 251 14.99 -19.05 11.33
CA GLY A 251 14.21 -18.64 12.50
C GLY A 251 12.70 -18.74 12.27
N GLU A 252 12.22 -18.36 11.09
CA GLU A 252 10.81 -18.53 10.69
C GLU A 252 10.38 -20.00 10.67
N THR A 253 11.24 -20.87 10.12
CA THR A 253 10.99 -22.31 10.09
C THR A 253 10.97 -22.93 11.50
N GLN A 254 11.83 -22.46 12.41
CA GLN A 254 11.87 -22.91 13.80
C GLN A 254 10.69 -22.37 14.61
N ALA A 255 10.15 -21.22 14.23
CA ALA A 255 9.03 -20.59 14.91
C ALA A 255 7.68 -21.22 14.55
N ALA A 256 7.58 -21.77 13.34
CA ALA A 256 6.37 -22.41 12.80
C ALA A 256 6.21 -23.86 13.27
#